data_901af9c17eb396d183f7106781864714
#
_entry.id   901af9c17eb396d183f7106781864714
#
_cell.length_a   1.000
_cell.length_b   1.000
_cell.length_c   1.000
_cell.angle_alpha   90.00
_cell.angle_beta   90.00
_cell.angle_gamma   90.00
#
_symmetry.space_group_name_H-M   'P 1'
#
loop_
_entity.id
_entity.type
_entity.pdbx_description
1 polymer ?
#
loop_
_entity_poly.entity_id
_entity_poly.type
_entity_poly.pdbx_seq_one_letter_code
_entity_poly.pdbx_strand_id
1 'polypeptide(L)'
;MSFFMDPSVTVGTKILEFFYIFMGFMSVYAGVRNLLDKTNKARYGTFVFWTALGIVIAFGRWIPAIADGVLIIIMVIPAIFRQVRKGSASDSSAPSTAEVATNFQHIGMRIFIPALCLGVFAIIGALIPSISALTGCCIGVMIAAVILFAFSHDNKPVVFLNDSERLLSAMGALCMLPMLLASLGAIFTAAGVGDVIATLVGGIIPKGNVTLGIIVFGVGMMLFTMIMGNAFAAITVMTVGIGAPFVLAYGADPAVIGILALTCGYCGTLCTPMAANFNIVPVAMLDMKDRMGVVKKQVLPALVMIVVQIVYMLIAQ
;
A
#
# COMPACT_ATOMS: atom_id res chain seq x y z
N MET A 1 -24.73 -6.00 11.30
CA MET A 1 -24.63 -7.37 11.87
C MET A 1 -24.98 -8.48 10.89
N SER A 2 -25.84 -8.26 9.87
CA SER A 2 -26.19 -9.26 8.86
C SER A 2 -25.00 -9.81 8.07
N PHE A 3 -23.98 -8.98 7.75
CA PHE A 3 -22.81 -9.36 6.96
C PHE A 3 -22.01 -10.54 7.57
N PHE A 4 -21.73 -10.49 8.85
CA PHE A 4 -20.97 -11.57 9.53
C PHE A 4 -21.77 -12.88 9.68
N MET A 5 -23.10 -12.81 9.63
CA MET A 5 -24.01 -13.96 9.69
C MET A 5 -24.40 -14.47 8.30
N ASP A 6 -24.09 -13.76 7.24
CA ASP A 6 -24.47 -14.12 5.88
C ASP A 6 -23.64 -15.34 5.41
N PRO A 7 -24.27 -16.48 5.09
CA PRO A 7 -23.57 -17.68 4.62
C PRO A 7 -23.01 -17.53 3.20
N SER A 8 -23.47 -16.54 2.41
CA SER A 8 -22.93 -16.28 1.07
C SER A 8 -21.57 -15.61 1.08
N VAL A 9 -21.20 -14.96 2.20
CA VAL A 9 -19.91 -14.28 2.37
C VAL A 9 -18.86 -15.26 2.86
N THR A 10 -17.73 -15.35 2.13
CA THR A 10 -16.64 -16.26 2.49
C THR A 10 -16.04 -15.92 3.86
N VAL A 11 -15.54 -16.93 4.56
CA VAL A 11 -14.89 -16.77 5.87
C VAL A 11 -13.71 -15.79 5.77
N GLY A 12 -12.91 -15.88 4.71
CA GLY A 12 -11.79 -14.97 4.48
C GLY A 12 -12.20 -13.51 4.40
N THR A 13 -13.32 -13.20 3.73
CA THR A 13 -13.85 -11.84 3.65
C THR A 13 -14.34 -11.34 5.02
N LYS A 14 -14.96 -12.20 5.83
CA LYS A 14 -15.37 -11.82 7.20
C LYS A 14 -14.18 -11.53 8.10
N ILE A 15 -13.14 -12.36 8.01
CA ILE A 15 -11.89 -12.15 8.76
C ILE A 15 -11.24 -10.82 8.32
N LEU A 16 -11.16 -10.56 7.03
CA LEU A 16 -10.58 -9.32 6.50
C LEU A 16 -11.34 -8.09 6.99
N GLU A 17 -12.67 -8.14 6.99
CA GLU A 17 -13.50 -7.04 7.50
C GLU A 17 -13.28 -6.79 8.99
N PHE A 18 -13.13 -7.85 9.79
CA PHE A 18 -12.74 -7.72 11.20
C PHE A 18 -11.41 -6.95 11.36
N PHE A 19 -10.43 -7.24 10.50
CA PHE A 19 -9.16 -6.52 10.53
C PHE A 19 -9.29 -5.06 10.09
N TYR A 20 -10.13 -4.75 9.11
CA TYR A 20 -10.41 -3.36 8.74
C TYR A 20 -11.03 -2.58 9.90
N ILE A 21 -11.98 -3.18 10.61
CA ILE A 21 -12.56 -2.58 11.82
C ILE A 21 -11.47 -2.34 12.88
N PHE A 22 -10.62 -3.34 13.13
CA PHE A 22 -9.51 -3.23 14.07
C PHE A 22 -8.53 -2.10 13.68
N MET A 23 -8.11 -2.05 12.42
CA MET A 23 -7.23 -0.98 11.90
C MET A 23 -7.87 0.40 12.00
N GLY A 24 -9.18 0.49 11.74
CA GLY A 24 -9.91 1.73 11.90
C GLY A 24 -9.92 2.21 13.36
N PHE A 25 -10.14 1.32 14.33
CA PHE A 25 -10.03 1.66 15.75
C PHE A 25 -8.60 2.09 16.13
N MET A 26 -7.57 1.46 15.59
CA MET A 26 -6.18 1.87 15.81
C MET A 26 -5.94 3.30 15.30
N SER A 27 -6.50 3.63 14.13
CA SER A 27 -6.41 4.99 13.57
C SER A 27 -7.12 6.02 14.46
N VAL A 28 -8.34 5.70 14.93
CA VAL A 28 -9.07 6.57 15.88
C VAL A 28 -8.28 6.72 17.20
N TYR A 29 -7.68 5.64 17.70
CA TYR A 29 -6.82 5.69 18.89
C TYR A 29 -5.64 6.66 18.69
N ALA A 30 -4.97 6.60 17.54
CA ALA A 30 -3.90 7.55 17.19
C ALA A 30 -4.43 9.00 17.14
N GLY A 31 -5.62 9.21 16.61
CA GLY A 31 -6.30 10.51 16.61
C GLY A 31 -6.56 11.05 18.01
N VAL A 32 -7.13 10.24 18.89
CA VAL A 32 -7.43 10.62 20.27
C VAL A 32 -6.16 10.91 21.07
N ARG A 33 -5.12 10.09 20.93
CA ARG A 33 -3.82 10.31 21.57
C ARG A 33 -3.23 11.65 21.17
N ASN A 34 -3.25 11.98 19.87
CA ASN A 34 -2.77 13.26 19.35
C ASN A 34 -3.63 14.44 19.82
N LEU A 35 -4.95 14.27 20.00
CA LEU A 35 -5.83 15.32 20.54
C LEU A 35 -5.49 15.64 21.99
N LEU A 36 -5.17 14.61 22.80
CA LEU A 36 -4.81 14.75 24.21
C LEU A 36 -3.40 15.32 24.39
N ASP A 37 -2.53 15.20 23.39
CA ASP A 37 -1.19 15.76 23.44
C ASP A 37 -1.21 17.28 23.24
N LYS A 38 -1.11 18.01 24.35
CA LYS A 38 -1.09 19.50 24.37
C LYS A 38 0.16 20.09 23.70
N THR A 39 1.20 19.31 23.48
CA THR A 39 2.43 19.77 22.82
C THR A 39 2.25 19.83 21.30
N ASN A 40 1.30 19.09 20.75
CA ASN A 40 0.98 19.09 19.32
C ASN A 40 0.15 20.33 18.97
N LYS A 41 0.77 21.33 18.35
CA LYS A 41 0.09 22.55 17.88
C LYS A 41 -1.01 22.27 16.84
N ALA A 42 -0.92 21.14 16.13
CA ALA A 42 -1.86 20.72 15.09
C ALA A 42 -2.84 19.63 15.58
N ARG A 43 -3.01 19.46 16.88
CA ARG A 43 -3.78 18.37 17.52
C ARG A 43 -5.19 18.18 16.95
N TYR A 44 -5.91 19.25 16.66
CA TYR A 44 -7.27 19.20 16.12
C TYR A 44 -7.30 18.69 14.67
N GLY A 45 -6.42 19.21 13.81
CA GLY A 45 -6.30 18.74 12.43
C GLY A 45 -5.84 17.28 12.36
N THR A 46 -4.88 16.90 13.22
CA THR A 46 -4.42 15.51 13.33
C THR A 46 -5.53 14.58 13.83
N PHE A 47 -6.34 15.02 14.80
CA PHE A 47 -7.48 14.26 15.28
C PHE A 47 -8.54 14.04 14.19
N VAL A 48 -8.93 15.10 13.48
CA VAL A 48 -9.91 15.02 12.38
C VAL A 48 -9.41 14.06 11.31
N PHE A 49 -8.15 14.17 10.92
CA PHE A 49 -7.52 13.29 9.93
C PHE A 49 -7.62 11.81 10.31
N TRP A 50 -7.11 11.44 11.50
CA TRP A 50 -7.06 10.05 11.94
C TRP A 50 -8.44 9.47 12.24
N THR A 51 -9.36 10.28 12.76
CA THR A 51 -10.73 9.84 13.04
C THR A 51 -11.50 9.60 11.74
N ALA A 52 -11.42 10.50 10.77
CA ALA A 52 -12.06 10.33 9.47
C ALA A 52 -11.48 9.10 8.73
N LEU A 53 -10.16 8.95 8.69
CA LEU A 53 -9.51 7.78 8.10
C LEU A 53 -9.96 6.48 8.80
N GLY A 54 -10.00 6.49 10.13
CA GLY A 54 -10.44 5.33 10.91
C GLY A 54 -11.88 4.93 10.65
N ILE A 55 -12.79 5.89 10.52
CA ILE A 55 -14.20 5.65 10.17
C ILE A 55 -14.31 5.05 8.77
N VAL A 56 -13.63 5.61 7.78
CA VAL A 56 -13.64 5.10 6.38
C VAL A 56 -13.10 3.66 6.35
N ILE A 57 -12.00 3.37 7.02
CA ILE A 57 -11.43 2.01 7.05
C ILE A 57 -12.35 1.03 7.78
N ALA A 58 -12.89 1.41 8.95
CA ALA A 58 -13.70 0.50 9.77
C ALA A 58 -15.11 0.27 9.22
N PHE A 59 -15.70 1.27 8.61
CA PHE A 59 -17.15 1.28 8.31
C PHE A 59 -17.48 1.59 6.86
N GLY A 60 -16.50 1.80 5.97
CA GLY A 60 -16.70 2.16 4.57
C GLY A 60 -17.61 1.20 3.81
N ARG A 61 -17.66 -0.09 4.20
CA ARG A 61 -18.62 -1.06 3.64
C ARG A 61 -20.09 -0.72 3.92
N TRP A 62 -20.37 -0.11 5.08
CA TRP A 62 -21.74 0.17 5.54
C TRP A 62 -22.16 1.62 5.33
N ILE A 63 -21.20 2.49 5.06
CA ILE A 63 -21.44 3.92 4.80
C ILE A 63 -21.79 4.12 3.31
N PRO A 64 -22.79 4.94 2.98
CA PRO A 64 -23.06 5.29 1.58
C PRO A 64 -21.85 5.96 0.91
N ALA A 65 -21.58 5.63 -0.35
CA ALA A 65 -20.39 6.12 -1.08
C ALA A 65 -20.25 7.66 -1.06
N ILE A 66 -21.36 8.39 -1.06
CA ILE A 66 -21.35 9.86 -0.94
C ILE A 66 -20.79 10.29 0.42
N ALA A 67 -21.21 9.64 1.50
CA ALA A 67 -20.72 9.96 2.85
C ALA A 67 -19.25 9.60 3.02
N ASP A 68 -18.79 8.48 2.43
CA ASP A 68 -17.35 8.14 2.36
C ASP A 68 -16.57 9.23 1.60
N GLY A 69 -17.06 9.68 0.47
CA GLY A 69 -16.46 10.77 -0.28
C GLY A 69 -16.35 12.07 0.53
N VAL A 70 -17.38 12.42 1.30
CA VAL A 70 -17.36 13.58 2.21
C VAL A 70 -16.32 13.38 3.33
N LEU A 71 -16.25 12.20 3.94
CA LEU A 71 -15.22 11.89 4.96
C LEU A 71 -13.81 11.99 4.41
N ILE A 72 -13.58 11.55 3.17
CA ILE A 72 -12.27 11.68 2.50
C ILE A 72 -11.94 13.16 2.29
N ILE A 73 -12.89 13.99 1.86
CA ILE A 73 -12.65 15.44 1.72
C ILE A 73 -12.31 16.05 3.08
N ILE A 74 -13.07 15.73 4.14
CA ILE A 74 -12.81 16.22 5.50
C ILE A 74 -11.41 15.82 5.98
N MET A 75 -10.97 14.61 5.66
CA MET A 75 -9.64 14.10 6.00
C MET A 75 -8.52 14.83 5.24
N VAL A 76 -8.74 15.17 3.98
CA VAL A 76 -7.74 15.80 3.11
C VAL A 76 -7.48 17.26 3.51
N ILE A 77 -8.50 17.98 4.00
CA ILE A 77 -8.38 19.39 4.40
C ILE A 77 -7.23 19.64 5.38
N PRO A 78 -7.16 18.98 6.56
CA PRO A 78 -6.03 19.19 7.48
C PRO A 78 -4.69 18.80 6.85
N ALA A 79 -4.64 17.82 5.96
CA ALA A 79 -3.41 17.42 5.28
C ALA A 79 -2.89 18.51 4.32
N ILE A 80 -3.77 19.16 3.55
CA ILE A 80 -3.42 20.29 2.67
C ILE A 80 -2.84 21.46 3.49
N PHE A 81 -3.45 21.78 4.62
CA PHE A 81 -2.97 22.85 5.50
C PHE A 81 -1.81 22.43 6.40
N ARG A 82 -1.19 21.26 6.16
CA ARG A 82 -0.07 20.72 6.96
C ARG A 82 -0.38 20.64 8.46
N GLN A 83 -1.63 20.41 8.81
CA GLN A 83 -2.11 20.26 10.19
C GLN A 83 -2.18 18.79 10.63
N VAL A 84 -1.53 17.87 9.91
CA VAL A 84 -1.34 16.47 10.33
C VAL A 84 0.11 16.34 10.76
N ARG A 85 0.36 16.39 12.08
CA ARG A 85 1.70 16.35 12.67
C ARG A 85 1.72 15.48 13.91
N LYS A 86 2.85 14.83 14.15
CA LYS A 86 3.07 14.11 15.41
C LYS A 86 3.34 15.12 16.56
N GLY A 87 2.92 14.78 17.77
CA GLY A 87 3.28 15.47 18.99
C GLY A 87 4.58 14.92 19.61
N SER A 88 5.14 15.62 20.58
CA SER A 88 6.35 15.16 21.29
C SER A 88 6.07 14.01 22.27
N ALA A 89 4.81 13.80 22.67
CA ALA A 89 4.41 12.67 23.52
C ALA A 89 4.60 11.31 22.80
N SER A 90 4.45 11.27 21.48
CA SER A 90 4.74 10.07 20.67
C SER A 90 6.22 9.70 20.69
N ASP A 91 7.11 10.68 20.75
CA ASP A 91 8.58 10.45 20.80
C ASP A 91 9.06 10.02 22.18
N SER A 92 8.37 10.44 23.26
CA SER A 92 8.73 10.05 24.64
C SER A 92 8.54 8.57 24.94
N SER A 93 7.75 7.86 24.14
CA SER A 93 7.56 6.40 24.24
C SER A 93 8.57 5.61 23.40
N ALA A 94 9.46 6.25 22.66
CA ALA A 94 10.49 5.56 21.89
C ALA A 94 11.55 4.95 22.84
N PRO A 95 11.97 3.68 22.61
CA PRO A 95 13.01 3.06 23.41
C PRO A 95 14.34 3.80 23.21
N SER A 96 15.11 3.94 24.29
CA SER A 96 16.45 4.52 24.24
C SER A 96 17.40 3.64 23.41
N THR A 97 18.47 4.24 22.88
CA THR A 97 19.48 3.48 22.10
C THR A 97 20.12 2.34 22.91
N ALA A 98 20.23 2.53 24.24
CA ALA A 98 20.74 1.51 25.14
C ALA A 98 19.75 0.33 25.31
N GLU A 99 18.46 0.63 25.45
CA GLU A 99 17.40 -0.40 25.51
C GLU A 99 17.30 -1.18 24.19
N VAL A 100 17.39 -0.50 23.04
CA VAL A 100 17.42 -1.16 21.72
C VAL A 100 18.60 -2.12 21.63
N ALA A 101 19.81 -1.69 22.06
CA ALA A 101 20.99 -2.54 22.03
C ALA A 101 20.86 -3.76 22.97
N THR A 102 20.32 -3.58 24.16
CA THR A 102 20.09 -4.66 25.13
C THR A 102 19.05 -5.65 24.62
N ASN A 103 17.93 -5.15 24.08
CA ASN A 103 16.89 -5.99 23.50
C ASN A 103 17.39 -6.75 22.28
N PHE A 104 18.24 -6.13 21.44
CA PHE A 104 18.86 -6.81 20.30
C PHE A 104 19.78 -7.94 20.75
N GLN A 105 20.58 -7.74 21.81
CA GLN A 105 21.42 -8.82 22.37
C GLN A 105 20.58 -10.00 22.90
N HIS A 106 19.40 -9.72 23.48
CA HIS A 106 18.51 -10.76 24.02
C HIS A 106 17.77 -11.52 22.92
N ILE A 107 17.23 -10.82 21.93
CA ILE A 107 16.37 -11.39 20.87
C ILE A 107 17.23 -11.88 19.68
N GLY A 108 18.25 -11.13 19.31
CA GLY A 108 19.16 -11.43 18.21
C GLY A 108 18.42 -11.66 16.89
N MET A 109 18.84 -12.67 16.14
CA MET A 109 18.25 -13.03 14.84
C MET A 109 16.78 -13.52 14.92
N ARG A 110 16.28 -13.86 16.12
CA ARG A 110 14.89 -14.30 16.30
C ARG A 110 13.87 -13.21 15.97
N ILE A 111 14.29 -11.93 15.90
CA ILE A 111 13.42 -10.82 15.47
C ILE A 111 12.90 -10.98 14.05
N PHE A 112 13.57 -11.75 13.19
CA PHE A 112 13.10 -12.05 11.85
C PHE A 112 11.92 -13.04 11.81
N ILE A 113 11.68 -13.82 12.87
CA ILE A 113 10.57 -14.79 12.93
C ILE A 113 9.22 -14.09 12.79
N PRO A 114 8.88 -13.06 13.58
CA PRO A 114 7.64 -12.28 13.38
C PRO A 114 7.53 -11.66 11.99
N ALA A 115 8.64 -11.15 11.45
CA ALA A 115 8.63 -10.56 10.12
C ALA A 115 8.34 -11.60 9.01
N LEU A 116 8.91 -12.81 9.12
CA LEU A 116 8.64 -13.92 8.20
C LEU A 116 7.19 -14.41 8.28
N CYS A 117 6.54 -14.33 9.45
CA CYS A 117 5.14 -14.72 9.60
C CYS A 117 4.23 -13.98 8.62
N LEU A 118 4.47 -12.70 8.34
CA LEU A 118 3.66 -11.94 7.39
C LEU A 118 3.68 -12.59 6.00
N GLY A 119 4.89 -12.88 5.49
CA GLY A 119 5.05 -13.49 4.16
C GLY A 119 4.53 -14.92 4.10
N VAL A 120 4.86 -15.74 5.09
CA VAL A 120 4.42 -17.15 5.15
C VAL A 120 2.90 -17.25 5.19
N PHE A 121 2.25 -16.51 6.06
CA PHE A 121 0.78 -16.53 6.15
C PHE A 121 0.10 -15.86 4.96
N ALA A 122 0.72 -14.89 4.29
CA ALA A 122 0.22 -14.36 3.02
C ALA A 122 0.21 -15.44 1.93
N ILE A 123 1.29 -16.23 1.83
CA ILE A 123 1.38 -17.35 0.88
C ILE A 123 0.33 -18.43 1.22
N ILE A 124 0.24 -18.83 2.49
CA ILE A 124 -0.77 -19.80 2.94
C ILE A 124 -2.18 -19.30 2.61
N GLY A 125 -2.48 -18.03 2.88
CA GLY A 125 -3.77 -17.42 2.55
C GLY A 125 -4.06 -17.44 1.05
N ALA A 126 -3.07 -17.18 0.20
CA ALA A 126 -3.22 -17.24 -1.24
C ALA A 126 -3.50 -18.64 -1.78
N LEU A 127 -3.03 -19.69 -1.09
CA LEU A 127 -3.24 -21.09 -1.48
C LEU A 127 -4.63 -21.64 -1.08
N ILE A 128 -5.33 -20.96 -0.17
CA ILE A 128 -6.65 -21.39 0.30
C ILE A 128 -7.75 -20.63 -0.47
N PRO A 129 -8.61 -21.31 -1.26
CA PRO A 129 -9.59 -20.64 -2.14
C PRO A 129 -10.57 -19.69 -1.43
N SER A 130 -10.84 -19.90 -0.13
CA SER A 130 -11.74 -19.06 0.68
C SER A 130 -11.04 -17.91 1.40
N ILE A 131 -9.71 -17.83 1.32
CA ILE A 131 -8.88 -16.84 2.03
C ILE A 131 -8.01 -16.12 0.98
N SER A 132 -7.87 -14.83 1.09
CA SER A 132 -6.97 -14.05 0.23
C SER A 132 -5.57 -13.95 0.84
N ALA A 133 -4.55 -13.63 0.01
CA ALA A 133 -3.21 -13.32 0.50
C ALA A 133 -3.22 -12.19 1.54
N LEU A 134 -4.08 -11.17 1.35
CA LEU A 134 -4.22 -10.05 2.27
C LEU A 134 -4.78 -10.51 3.63
N THR A 135 -5.80 -11.38 3.62
CA THR A 135 -6.35 -11.97 4.85
C THR A 135 -5.29 -12.81 5.57
N GLY A 136 -4.51 -13.61 4.81
CA GLY A 136 -3.39 -14.37 5.35
C GLY A 136 -2.34 -13.47 6.00
N CYS A 137 -1.97 -12.36 5.35
CA CYS A 137 -1.05 -11.36 5.89
C CYS A 137 -1.57 -10.79 7.23
N CYS A 138 -2.86 -10.44 7.31
CA CYS A 138 -3.47 -9.94 8.55
C CYS A 138 -3.39 -10.97 9.70
N ILE A 139 -3.67 -12.25 9.41
CA ILE A 139 -3.49 -13.33 10.37
C ILE A 139 -2.02 -13.44 10.79
N GLY A 140 -1.09 -13.33 9.84
CA GLY A 140 0.36 -13.30 10.09
C GLY A 140 0.79 -12.18 11.03
N VAL A 141 0.20 -10.98 10.92
CA VAL A 141 0.44 -9.86 11.85
C VAL A 141 0.02 -10.20 13.28
N MET A 142 -1.15 -10.82 13.45
CA MET A 142 -1.62 -11.22 14.79
C MET A 142 -0.72 -12.28 15.41
N ILE A 143 -0.31 -13.28 14.62
CA ILE A 143 0.61 -14.32 15.09
C ILE A 143 1.97 -13.71 15.43
N ALA A 144 2.48 -12.81 14.59
CA ALA A 144 3.71 -12.07 14.85
C ALA A 144 3.64 -11.27 16.15
N ALA A 145 2.50 -10.61 16.43
CA ALA A 145 2.28 -9.90 17.69
C ALA A 145 2.30 -10.85 18.91
N VAL A 146 1.63 -12.01 18.81
CA VAL A 146 1.66 -13.03 19.88
C VAL A 146 3.09 -13.53 20.13
N ILE A 147 3.87 -13.79 19.08
CA ILE A 147 5.28 -14.21 19.18
C ILE A 147 6.10 -13.11 19.88
N LEU A 148 5.90 -11.84 19.51
CA LEU A 148 6.60 -10.71 20.15
C LEU A 148 6.24 -10.59 21.63
N PHE A 149 4.98 -10.79 22.01
CA PHE A 149 4.59 -10.81 23.41
C PHE A 149 5.20 -11.98 24.19
N ALA A 150 5.43 -13.13 23.53
CA ALA A 150 6.09 -14.27 24.13
C ALA A 150 7.62 -14.10 24.27
N PHE A 151 8.25 -13.23 23.48
CA PHE A 151 9.70 -13.00 23.56
C PHE A 151 10.12 -12.21 24.81
N SER A 152 9.27 -11.33 25.33
CA SER A 152 9.54 -10.57 26.54
C SER A 152 8.25 -10.24 27.30
N HIS A 153 8.31 -10.36 28.63
CA HIS A 153 7.20 -9.96 29.53
C HIS A 153 6.94 -8.44 29.51
N ASP A 154 7.90 -7.64 29.03
CA ASP A 154 7.77 -6.20 28.90
C ASP A 154 6.97 -5.80 27.65
N ASN A 155 6.82 -6.70 26.68
CA ASN A 155 5.99 -6.53 25.50
C ASN A 155 4.50 -6.67 25.84
N LYS A 156 3.91 -5.62 26.39
CA LYS A 156 2.50 -5.58 26.77
C LYS A 156 1.63 -5.06 25.61
N PRO A 157 0.33 -5.40 25.54
CA PRO A 157 -0.59 -4.83 24.55
C PRO A 157 -0.59 -3.30 24.51
N VAL A 158 -0.37 -2.65 25.65
CA VAL A 158 -0.28 -1.17 25.74
C VAL A 158 0.98 -0.66 25.01
N VAL A 159 2.10 -1.38 25.08
CA VAL A 159 3.33 -1.04 24.35
C VAL A 159 3.07 -1.15 22.85
N PHE A 160 2.42 -2.24 22.42
CA PHE A 160 2.01 -2.41 21.02
C PHE A 160 1.12 -1.26 20.51
N LEU A 161 0.14 -0.83 21.29
CA LEU A 161 -0.74 0.29 20.96
C LEU A 161 0.02 1.61 20.85
N ASN A 162 0.94 1.87 21.78
CA ASN A 162 1.74 3.09 21.78
C ASN A 162 2.75 3.12 20.61
N ASP A 163 3.40 1.99 20.32
CA ASP A 163 4.32 1.90 19.18
C ASP A 163 3.59 2.00 17.83
N SER A 164 2.41 1.40 17.74
CA SER A 164 1.54 1.54 16.56
C SER A 164 1.12 2.99 16.34
N GLU A 165 0.70 3.70 17.41
CA GLU A 165 0.37 5.14 17.35
C GLU A 165 1.60 5.95 16.92
N ARG A 166 2.77 5.68 17.48
CA ARG A 166 4.03 6.36 17.14
C ARG A 166 4.37 6.21 15.67
N LEU A 167 4.28 4.99 15.11
CA LEU A 167 4.53 4.72 13.70
C LEU A 167 3.49 5.38 12.79
N LEU A 168 2.21 5.29 13.12
CA LEU A 168 1.13 5.96 12.40
C LEU A 168 1.35 7.47 12.40
N SER A 169 1.63 8.07 13.55
CA SER A 169 1.89 9.50 13.68
C SER A 169 3.15 9.95 12.90
N ALA A 170 4.18 9.11 12.80
CA ALA A 170 5.36 9.38 11.98
C ALA A 170 5.04 9.38 10.48
N MET A 171 4.19 8.46 10.02
CA MET A 171 3.72 8.45 8.62
C MET A 171 2.75 9.59 8.33
N GLY A 172 1.91 9.96 9.30
CA GLY A 172 0.98 11.08 9.20
C GLY A 172 0.11 11.03 7.96
N ALA A 173 0.03 12.15 7.22
CA ALA A 173 -0.78 12.28 6.01
C ALA A 173 -0.40 11.31 4.88
N LEU A 174 0.79 10.70 4.91
CA LEU A 174 1.19 9.73 3.88
C LEU A 174 0.31 8.47 3.87
N CYS A 175 -0.34 8.15 4.99
CA CYS A 175 -1.25 7.00 5.09
C CYS A 175 -2.46 7.06 4.13
N MET A 176 -2.89 8.25 3.73
CA MET A 176 -4.01 8.41 2.79
C MET A 176 -3.62 8.23 1.31
N LEU A 177 -2.33 8.37 0.97
CA LEU A 177 -1.88 8.40 -0.43
C LEU A 177 -2.23 7.13 -1.22
N PRO A 178 -2.05 5.91 -0.72
CA PRO A 178 -2.42 4.71 -1.47
C PRO A 178 -3.90 4.69 -1.87
N MET A 179 -4.78 5.13 -0.99
CA MET A 179 -6.23 5.20 -1.24
C MET A 179 -6.56 6.24 -2.32
N LEU A 180 -5.98 7.45 -2.23
CA LEU A 180 -6.20 8.50 -3.21
C LEU A 180 -5.64 8.11 -4.59
N LEU A 181 -4.46 7.49 -4.63
CA LEU A 181 -3.87 7.04 -5.89
C LEU A 181 -4.67 5.90 -6.54
N ALA A 182 -5.25 5.00 -5.74
CA ALA A 182 -6.14 3.96 -6.25
C ALA A 182 -7.42 4.54 -6.87
N SER A 183 -8.02 5.54 -6.23
CA SER A 183 -9.20 6.23 -6.76
C SER A 183 -8.92 6.98 -8.07
N LEU A 184 -7.70 7.51 -8.23
CA LEU A 184 -7.28 8.19 -9.46
C LEU A 184 -7.28 7.25 -10.67
N GLY A 185 -6.91 5.97 -10.49
CA GLY A 185 -6.99 4.96 -11.55
C GLY A 185 -8.42 4.75 -12.06
N ALA A 186 -9.40 4.66 -11.15
CA ALA A 186 -10.81 4.55 -11.50
C ALA A 186 -11.32 5.80 -12.27
N ILE A 187 -10.91 7.00 -11.84
CA ILE A 187 -11.24 8.26 -12.51
C ILE A 187 -10.67 8.29 -13.93
N PHE A 188 -9.43 7.89 -14.13
CA PHE A 188 -8.79 7.86 -15.45
C PHE A 188 -9.46 6.85 -16.39
N THR A 189 -9.86 5.70 -15.87
CA THR A 189 -10.61 4.71 -16.65
C THR A 189 -11.97 5.28 -17.08
N ALA A 190 -12.70 5.89 -16.15
CA ALA A 190 -14.00 6.52 -16.44
C ALA A 190 -13.88 7.72 -17.40
N ALA A 191 -12.76 8.42 -17.39
CA ALA A 191 -12.47 9.54 -18.30
C ALA A 191 -12.01 9.09 -19.70
N GLY A 192 -11.91 7.78 -19.97
CA GLY A 192 -11.50 7.26 -21.28
C GLY A 192 -10.02 7.48 -21.62
N VAL A 193 -9.16 7.66 -20.61
CA VAL A 193 -7.72 7.86 -20.82
C VAL A 193 -7.09 6.67 -21.56
N GLY A 194 -7.59 5.44 -21.31
CA GLY A 194 -7.14 4.25 -22.03
C GLY A 194 -7.37 4.34 -23.54
N ASP A 195 -8.51 4.85 -23.99
CA ASP A 195 -8.85 5.00 -25.41
C ASP A 195 -7.96 6.05 -26.10
N VAL A 196 -7.65 7.13 -25.39
CA VAL A 196 -6.69 8.15 -25.88
C VAL A 196 -5.29 7.54 -26.05
N ILE A 197 -4.84 6.75 -25.08
CA ILE A 197 -3.55 6.04 -25.17
C ILE A 197 -3.57 5.06 -26.35
N ALA A 198 -4.64 4.27 -26.53
CA ALA A 198 -4.78 3.34 -27.65
C ALA A 198 -4.68 4.05 -28.99
N THR A 199 -5.31 5.22 -29.14
CA THR A 199 -5.26 6.02 -30.34
C THR A 199 -3.85 6.55 -30.64
N LEU A 200 -3.17 7.08 -29.63
CA LEU A 200 -1.79 7.61 -29.76
C LEU A 200 -0.80 6.51 -30.10
N VAL A 201 -0.88 5.38 -29.40
CA VAL A 201 0.01 4.24 -29.57
C VAL A 201 -0.27 3.48 -30.88
N GLY A 202 -1.53 3.45 -31.32
CA GLY A 202 -1.96 2.85 -32.59
C GLY A 202 -1.30 3.48 -33.84
N GLY A 203 -0.83 4.73 -33.73
CA GLY A 203 -0.01 5.37 -34.76
C GLY A 203 1.46 4.91 -34.79
N ILE A 204 1.93 4.27 -33.70
CA ILE A 204 3.33 3.85 -33.51
C ILE A 204 3.47 2.32 -33.71
N ILE A 205 2.51 1.53 -33.22
CA ILE A 205 2.55 0.07 -33.30
C ILE A 205 1.87 -0.41 -34.58
N PRO A 206 2.60 -1.05 -35.54
CA PRO A 206 1.96 -1.69 -36.68
C PRO A 206 1.01 -2.81 -36.25
N LYS A 207 -0.15 -2.90 -36.88
CA LYS A 207 -1.14 -3.94 -36.61
C LYS A 207 -0.50 -5.32 -36.73
N GLY A 208 -0.70 -6.18 -35.72
CA GLY A 208 -0.19 -7.54 -35.68
C GLY A 208 1.25 -7.68 -35.18
N ASN A 209 1.95 -6.60 -34.86
CA ASN A 209 3.29 -6.69 -34.27
C ASN A 209 3.22 -6.83 -32.75
N VAL A 210 2.98 -8.06 -32.28
CA VAL A 210 2.88 -8.39 -30.85
C VAL A 210 4.15 -8.08 -30.09
N THR A 211 5.31 -8.33 -30.70
CA THR A 211 6.62 -8.04 -30.08
C THR A 211 6.75 -6.56 -29.70
N LEU A 212 6.45 -5.67 -30.65
CA LEU A 212 6.47 -4.23 -30.35
C LEU A 212 5.37 -3.85 -29.36
N GLY A 213 4.20 -4.47 -29.46
CA GLY A 213 3.10 -4.32 -28.50
C GLY A 213 3.53 -4.62 -27.07
N ILE A 214 4.21 -5.73 -26.84
CA ILE A 214 4.74 -6.14 -25.52
C ILE A 214 5.77 -5.14 -24.99
N ILE A 215 6.70 -4.73 -25.83
CA ILE A 215 7.75 -3.77 -25.42
C ILE A 215 7.12 -2.43 -25.02
N VAL A 216 6.20 -1.92 -25.86
CA VAL A 216 5.52 -0.64 -25.58
C VAL A 216 4.60 -0.77 -24.37
N PHE A 217 3.96 -1.92 -24.15
CA PHE A 217 3.13 -2.17 -22.99
C PHE A 217 3.98 -2.19 -21.70
N GLY A 218 5.09 -2.96 -21.67
CA GLY A 218 5.96 -3.04 -20.51
C GLY A 218 6.61 -1.69 -20.13
N VAL A 219 7.19 -0.99 -21.13
CA VAL A 219 7.77 0.35 -20.92
C VAL A 219 6.69 1.36 -20.55
N GLY A 220 5.54 1.32 -21.22
CA GLY A 220 4.40 2.17 -20.95
C GLY A 220 3.87 1.98 -19.52
N MET A 221 3.77 0.73 -19.04
CA MET A 221 3.42 0.41 -17.67
C MET A 221 4.38 1.06 -16.66
N MET A 222 5.70 0.96 -16.91
CA MET A 222 6.71 1.59 -16.06
C MET A 222 6.52 3.12 -16.04
N LEU A 223 6.48 3.76 -17.20
CA LEU A 223 6.39 5.22 -17.31
C LEU A 223 5.09 5.78 -16.75
N PHE A 224 3.97 5.13 -17.05
CA PHE A 224 2.67 5.57 -16.55
C PHE A 224 2.59 5.42 -15.02
N THR A 225 3.15 4.34 -14.48
CA THR A 225 3.26 4.14 -13.03
C THR A 225 4.17 5.17 -12.37
N MET A 226 5.26 5.59 -13.03
CA MET A 226 6.10 6.68 -12.50
C MET A 226 5.33 7.98 -12.34
N ILE A 227 4.40 8.27 -13.24
CA ILE A 227 3.53 9.46 -13.18
C ILE A 227 2.46 9.30 -12.10
N MET A 228 1.78 8.15 -12.09
CA MET A 228 0.67 7.90 -11.16
C MET A 228 1.10 7.51 -9.75
N GLY A 229 2.30 6.96 -9.57
CA GLY A 229 2.79 6.43 -8.30
C GLY A 229 2.14 5.11 -7.86
N ASN A 230 1.29 4.47 -8.69
CA ASN A 230 0.57 3.26 -8.34
C ASN A 230 0.40 2.33 -9.55
N ALA A 231 1.00 1.12 -9.49
CA ALA A 231 0.95 0.15 -10.57
C ALA A 231 -0.44 -0.47 -10.77
N PHE A 232 -1.23 -0.63 -9.71
CA PHE A 232 -2.61 -1.16 -9.83
C PHE A 232 -3.54 -0.18 -10.54
N ALA A 233 -3.36 1.11 -10.32
CA ALA A 233 -4.09 2.13 -11.06
C ALA A 233 -3.63 2.22 -12.50
N ALA A 234 -2.33 2.06 -12.75
CA ALA A 234 -1.75 2.08 -14.08
C ALA A 234 -2.20 0.90 -14.94
N ILE A 235 -2.26 -0.33 -14.37
CA ILE A 235 -2.57 -1.54 -15.15
C ILE A 235 -3.97 -1.49 -15.76
N THR A 236 -4.96 -0.92 -15.07
CA THR A 236 -6.32 -0.81 -15.57
C THR A 236 -6.37 0.03 -16.85
N VAL A 237 -5.73 1.18 -16.85
CA VAL A 237 -5.69 2.12 -17.99
C VAL A 237 -4.82 1.58 -19.12
N MET A 238 -3.63 1.07 -18.80
CA MET A 238 -2.66 0.61 -19.78
C MET A 238 -3.06 -0.70 -20.45
N THR A 239 -3.81 -1.57 -19.72
CA THR A 239 -4.36 -2.78 -20.34
C THR A 239 -5.42 -2.43 -21.37
N VAL A 240 -6.31 -1.47 -21.11
CA VAL A 240 -7.28 -1.01 -22.10
C VAL A 240 -6.59 -0.31 -23.25
N GLY A 241 -5.61 0.54 -22.97
CA GLY A 241 -4.94 1.36 -23.99
C GLY A 241 -3.95 0.59 -24.87
N ILE A 242 -3.22 -0.38 -24.33
CA ILE A 242 -2.16 -1.08 -25.07
C ILE A 242 -2.30 -2.60 -24.96
N GLY A 243 -2.44 -3.14 -23.76
CA GLY A 243 -2.42 -4.57 -23.53
C GLY A 243 -3.47 -5.33 -24.34
N ALA A 244 -4.74 -4.91 -24.25
CA ALA A 244 -5.85 -5.57 -24.95
C ALA A 244 -5.74 -5.44 -26.48
N PRO A 245 -5.63 -4.24 -27.08
CA PRO A 245 -5.68 -4.07 -28.52
C PRO A 245 -4.41 -4.53 -29.26
N PHE A 246 -3.24 -4.50 -28.65
CA PHE A 246 -1.97 -4.76 -29.35
C PHE A 246 -1.23 -6.02 -28.89
N VAL A 247 -1.66 -6.67 -27.81
CA VAL A 247 -1.03 -7.89 -27.27
C VAL A 247 -2.03 -9.03 -27.13
N LEU A 248 -3.06 -8.86 -26.29
CA LEU A 248 -4.00 -9.93 -25.98
C LEU A 248 -4.90 -10.29 -27.16
N ALA A 249 -5.29 -9.32 -28.00
CA ALA A 249 -6.08 -9.56 -29.19
C ALA A 249 -5.39 -10.48 -30.22
N TYR A 250 -4.09 -10.67 -30.10
CA TYR A 250 -3.28 -11.53 -31.00
C TYR A 250 -2.89 -12.87 -30.38
N GLY A 251 -3.52 -13.25 -29.24
CA GLY A 251 -3.42 -14.60 -28.69
C GLY A 251 -2.39 -14.79 -27.57
N ALA A 252 -1.75 -13.72 -27.10
CA ALA A 252 -0.86 -13.81 -25.93
C ALA A 252 -1.64 -14.19 -24.65
N ASP A 253 -1.02 -14.98 -23.76
CA ASP A 253 -1.64 -15.45 -22.52
C ASP A 253 -1.95 -14.28 -21.56
N PRO A 254 -3.23 -14.00 -21.24
CA PRO A 254 -3.60 -12.88 -20.39
C PRO A 254 -3.01 -12.96 -18.98
N ALA A 255 -2.84 -14.18 -18.42
CA ALA A 255 -2.32 -14.36 -17.08
C ALA A 255 -0.82 -14.00 -17.02
N VAL A 256 -0.05 -14.50 -17.98
CA VAL A 256 1.40 -14.20 -18.08
C VAL A 256 1.64 -12.73 -18.36
N ILE A 257 0.99 -12.20 -19.39
CA ILE A 257 1.16 -10.80 -19.81
C ILE A 257 0.67 -9.84 -18.72
N GLY A 258 -0.48 -10.13 -18.08
CA GLY A 258 -1.03 -9.28 -17.03
C GLY A 258 -0.14 -9.20 -15.79
N ILE A 259 0.37 -10.33 -15.30
CA ILE A 259 1.26 -10.37 -14.14
C ILE A 259 2.58 -9.67 -14.44
N LEU A 260 3.19 -9.93 -15.60
CA LEU A 260 4.46 -9.33 -15.97
C LEU A 260 4.33 -7.84 -16.25
N ALA A 261 3.25 -7.38 -16.87
CA ALA A 261 2.96 -5.96 -17.04
C ALA A 261 2.79 -5.25 -15.70
N LEU A 262 2.08 -5.87 -14.74
CA LEU A 262 1.96 -5.34 -13.39
C LEU A 262 3.34 -5.21 -12.71
N THR A 263 4.20 -6.20 -12.87
CA THR A 263 5.57 -6.15 -12.32
C THR A 263 6.46 -5.14 -13.04
N CYS A 264 6.27 -4.89 -14.35
CA CYS A 264 6.86 -3.73 -15.03
C CYS A 264 6.39 -2.40 -14.41
N GLY A 265 5.12 -2.31 -14.04
CA GLY A 265 4.60 -1.18 -13.26
C GLY A 265 5.31 -1.02 -11.91
N TYR A 266 5.58 -2.11 -11.19
CA TYR A 266 6.37 -2.04 -9.94
C TYR A 266 7.79 -1.51 -10.18
N CYS A 267 8.44 -1.81 -11.29
CA CYS A 267 9.70 -1.16 -11.64
C CYS A 267 9.53 0.36 -11.74
N GLY A 268 8.39 0.84 -12.23
CA GLY A 268 8.04 2.26 -12.22
C GLY A 268 7.88 2.82 -10.82
N THR A 269 7.22 2.10 -9.90
CA THR A 269 7.07 2.54 -8.50
C THR A 269 8.42 2.73 -7.80
N LEU A 270 9.41 1.88 -8.11
CA LEU A 270 10.76 1.99 -7.53
C LEU A 270 11.53 3.23 -8.01
N CYS A 271 11.15 3.77 -9.16
CA CYS A 271 11.85 4.89 -9.80
C CYS A 271 11.25 6.27 -9.51
N THR A 272 10.17 6.36 -8.73
CA THR A 272 9.46 7.62 -8.52
C THR A 272 9.16 7.91 -7.05
N PRO A 273 9.32 9.16 -6.59
CA PRO A 273 8.85 9.57 -5.27
C PRO A 273 7.32 9.61 -5.16
N MET A 274 6.58 9.59 -6.29
CA MET A 274 5.12 9.56 -6.30
C MET A 274 4.56 8.29 -5.67
N ALA A 275 5.30 7.16 -5.74
CA ALA A 275 5.00 5.95 -4.98
C ALA A 275 5.46 6.10 -3.52
N ALA A 276 4.80 7.01 -2.79
CA ALA A 276 5.24 7.46 -1.48
C ALA A 276 5.32 6.34 -0.43
N ASN A 277 4.41 5.37 -0.48
CA ASN A 277 4.40 4.21 0.41
C ASN A 277 5.66 3.34 0.29
N PHE A 278 6.27 3.26 -0.90
CA PHE A 278 7.51 2.50 -1.11
C PHE A 278 8.77 3.33 -0.89
N ASN A 279 8.73 4.63 -1.15
CA ASN A 279 9.94 5.46 -1.28
C ASN A 279 10.04 6.56 -0.22
N ILE A 280 8.94 7.20 0.17
CA ILE A 280 8.96 8.31 1.12
C ILE A 280 8.66 7.84 2.55
N VAL A 281 7.76 6.86 2.71
CA VAL A 281 7.45 6.30 4.03
C VAL A 281 8.69 5.66 4.68
N PRO A 282 9.49 4.80 4.00
CA PRO A 282 10.73 4.28 4.58
C PRO A 282 11.73 5.38 4.97
N VAL A 283 11.84 6.44 4.16
CA VAL A 283 12.70 7.59 4.50
C VAL A 283 12.24 8.26 5.79
N ALA A 284 10.92 8.45 5.96
CA ALA A 284 10.37 9.06 7.16
C ALA A 284 10.50 8.14 8.40
N MET A 285 10.32 6.84 8.23
CA MET A 285 10.41 5.86 9.34
C MET A 285 11.86 5.65 9.83
N LEU A 286 12.83 5.78 8.91
CA LEU A 286 14.26 5.56 9.20
C LEU A 286 15.01 6.88 9.47
N ASP A 287 14.30 8.02 9.56
CA ASP A 287 14.88 9.37 9.74
C ASP A 287 16.05 9.66 8.78
N MET A 288 15.92 9.22 7.51
CA MET A 288 16.96 9.38 6.50
C MET A 288 17.14 10.83 6.11
N LYS A 289 18.40 11.31 6.05
CA LYS A 289 18.73 12.69 5.63
C LYS A 289 18.42 12.94 4.15
N ASP A 290 18.67 11.94 3.28
CA ASP A 290 18.39 12.04 1.84
C ASP A 290 16.96 11.54 1.55
N ARG A 291 16.08 12.48 1.22
CA ARG A 291 14.68 12.17 0.86
C ARG A 291 14.52 11.27 -0.36
N MET A 292 15.50 11.28 -1.26
CA MET A 292 15.53 10.45 -2.46
C MET A 292 16.43 9.23 -2.31
N GLY A 293 16.98 8.98 -1.12
CA GLY A 293 17.97 7.92 -0.87
C GLY A 293 17.49 6.53 -1.27
N VAL A 294 16.21 6.22 -1.00
CA VAL A 294 15.58 4.93 -1.38
C VAL A 294 15.48 4.83 -2.90
N VAL A 295 14.90 5.82 -3.58
CA VAL A 295 14.75 5.84 -5.04
C VAL A 295 16.10 5.67 -5.74
N LYS A 296 17.12 6.44 -5.34
CA LYS A 296 18.46 6.38 -5.95
C LYS A 296 19.06 4.98 -5.90
N LYS A 297 18.80 4.21 -4.83
CA LYS A 297 19.30 2.84 -4.69
C LYS A 297 18.50 1.80 -5.47
N GLN A 298 17.24 2.10 -5.79
CA GLN A 298 16.33 1.16 -6.45
C GLN A 298 16.25 1.34 -7.96
N VAL A 299 16.62 2.50 -8.51
CA VAL A 299 16.54 2.78 -9.96
C VAL A 299 17.31 1.76 -10.79
N LEU A 300 18.56 1.44 -10.43
CA LEU A 300 19.36 0.50 -11.21
C LEU A 300 18.78 -0.93 -11.19
N PRO A 301 18.44 -1.52 -10.04
CA PRO A 301 17.70 -2.79 -9.99
C PRO A 301 16.40 -2.76 -10.82
N ALA A 302 15.62 -1.68 -10.75
CA ALA A 302 14.37 -1.56 -11.49
C ALA A 302 14.59 -1.58 -13.02
N LEU A 303 15.63 -0.88 -13.50
CA LEU A 303 15.99 -0.87 -14.93
C LEU A 303 16.47 -2.25 -15.41
N VAL A 304 17.20 -2.98 -14.61
CA VAL A 304 17.58 -4.36 -14.95
C VAL A 304 16.34 -5.27 -14.98
N MET A 305 15.48 -5.16 -13.98
CA MET A 305 14.30 -6.01 -13.85
C MET A 305 13.27 -5.77 -14.97
N ILE A 306 13.07 -4.53 -15.44
CA ILE A 306 12.14 -4.29 -16.55
C ILE A 306 12.61 -4.97 -17.83
N VAL A 307 13.92 -4.97 -18.11
CA VAL A 307 14.47 -5.68 -19.26
C VAL A 307 14.23 -7.18 -19.15
N VAL A 308 14.50 -7.77 -17.98
CA VAL A 308 14.25 -9.20 -17.73
C VAL A 308 12.76 -9.55 -17.93
N GLN A 309 11.86 -8.72 -17.42
CA GLN A 309 10.42 -8.96 -17.53
C GLN A 309 9.90 -8.84 -18.95
N ILE A 310 10.36 -7.83 -19.71
CA ILE A 310 10.00 -7.70 -21.13
C ILE A 310 10.52 -8.89 -21.94
N VAL A 311 11.77 -9.30 -21.73
CA VAL A 311 12.34 -10.49 -22.38
C VAL A 311 11.52 -11.74 -22.02
N TYR A 312 11.13 -11.90 -20.76
CA TYR A 312 10.31 -13.04 -20.34
C TYR A 312 8.92 -13.00 -20.99
N MET A 313 8.26 -11.83 -21.07
CA MET A 313 6.99 -11.69 -21.80
C MET A 313 7.12 -12.09 -23.27
N LEU A 314 8.24 -11.74 -23.93
CA LEU A 314 8.49 -12.10 -25.33
C LEU A 314 8.72 -13.61 -25.54
N ILE A 315 9.22 -14.31 -24.54
CA ILE A 315 9.46 -15.76 -24.61
C ILE A 315 8.19 -16.55 -24.27
N ALA A 316 7.39 -16.03 -23.34
CA ALA A 316 6.23 -16.75 -22.77
C ALA A 316 4.86 -16.31 -23.34
N GLN A 317 4.87 -15.51 -24.41
CA GLN A 317 3.65 -15.02 -25.09
C GLN A 317 2.88 -16.13 -25.79
#